data_a54fd31757e06ca3ffbfd1fa3680f543
#
_entry.id   a54fd31757e06ca3ffbfd1fa3680f543
#
_cell.length_a   1.000
_cell.length_b   1.000
_cell.length_c   1.000
_cell.angle_alpha   90.00
_cell.angle_beta   90.00
_cell.angle_gamma   90.00
#
_symmetry.space_group_name_H-M   'P 1'
#
loop_
_entity.id
_entity.type
_entity.pdbx_description
1 polymer ?
#
loop_
_entity_poly.entity_id
_entity_poly.type
_entity_poly.pdbx_seq_one_letter_code
_entity_poly.pdbx_strand_id
1 'polypeptide(L)'
;MLKVENVEVLGWEHAIRGMRNPKNSWAKSDSGPECPYEKEKCCGECQQNFCIGPNDKQLMMALRNAGTDHRKFMRMITVYLDITAPLYWWKEFDTYKVGTVANSCSTMHKIAEKEFTLENFSCEHLLSYWGEEKVNPTIIYPCTPMQHLNQTIACLNVCRKKYLE
;
A
#
# COMPACT_ATOMS: atom_id res chain seq x y z
N MET A 1 -4.58 10.60 0.24
CA MET A 1 -5.23 9.29 0.52
C MET A 1 -4.28 8.17 0.10
N LEU A 2 -4.18 7.09 0.88
CA LEU A 2 -3.43 5.89 0.50
C LEU A 2 -4.39 4.91 -0.19
N LYS A 3 -4.00 4.40 -1.37
CA LYS A 3 -4.78 3.42 -2.13
C LYS A 3 -3.86 2.27 -2.54
N VAL A 4 -4.33 1.04 -2.37
CA VAL A 4 -3.62 -0.18 -2.77
C VAL A 4 -4.53 -0.97 -3.69
N GLU A 5 -4.03 -1.33 -4.88
CA GLU A 5 -4.79 -1.99 -5.94
C GLU A 5 -3.96 -3.09 -6.59
N ASN A 6 -4.61 -3.90 -7.43
CA ASN A 6 -3.98 -4.93 -8.26
C ASN A 6 -3.04 -5.85 -7.48
N VAL A 7 -3.47 -6.24 -6.27
CA VAL A 7 -2.64 -7.08 -5.38
C VAL A 7 -2.59 -8.51 -5.91
N GLU A 8 -1.39 -8.98 -6.18
CA GLU A 8 -1.10 -10.36 -6.54
C GLU A 8 -0.04 -10.93 -5.59
N VAL A 9 -0.26 -12.15 -5.10
CA VAL A 9 0.65 -12.81 -4.15
C VAL A 9 1.05 -14.17 -4.70
N LEU A 10 2.34 -14.34 -4.96
CA LEU A 10 2.93 -15.55 -5.53
C LEU A 10 3.89 -16.22 -4.56
N GLY A 11 4.15 -17.53 -4.80
CA GLY A 11 5.17 -18.27 -4.08
C GLY A 11 4.69 -19.04 -2.84
N TRP A 12 3.38 -19.12 -2.60
CA TRP A 12 2.82 -19.85 -1.47
C TRP A 12 3.27 -21.30 -1.43
N GLU A 13 3.20 -22.03 -2.55
CA GLU A 13 3.62 -23.43 -2.64
C GLU A 13 5.09 -23.60 -2.24
N HIS A 14 5.95 -22.75 -2.79
CA HIS A 14 7.39 -22.78 -2.50
C HIS A 14 7.69 -22.43 -1.04
N ALA A 15 6.98 -21.45 -0.48
CA ALA A 15 7.12 -21.06 0.92
C ALA A 15 6.72 -22.19 1.88
N ILE A 16 5.58 -22.86 1.61
CA ILE A 16 5.09 -24.00 2.38
C ILE A 16 6.06 -25.18 2.29
N ARG A 17 6.49 -25.52 1.09
CA ARG A 17 7.51 -26.55 0.90
C ARG A 17 8.79 -26.22 1.67
N GLY A 18 9.26 -24.97 1.57
CA GLY A 18 10.46 -24.48 2.25
C GLY A 18 10.37 -24.56 3.78
N MET A 19 9.24 -24.19 4.38
CA MET A 19 9.06 -24.25 5.83
C MET A 19 9.00 -25.68 6.38
N ARG A 20 8.67 -26.67 5.54
CA ARG A 20 8.60 -28.09 5.91
C ARG A 20 9.92 -28.84 5.71
N ASN A 21 10.86 -28.28 4.94
CA ASN A 21 12.17 -28.88 4.65
C ASN A 21 12.95 -29.28 5.92
N PRO A 22 13.07 -28.44 6.97
CA PRO A 22 13.90 -28.79 8.12
C PRO A 22 13.49 -30.07 8.85
N LYS A 23 12.24 -30.49 8.71
CA LYS A 23 11.69 -31.68 9.38
C LYS A 23 11.26 -32.77 8.40
N ASN A 24 11.57 -32.65 7.11
CA ASN A 24 11.12 -33.56 6.05
C ASN A 24 9.62 -33.89 6.14
N SER A 25 8.80 -32.86 6.46
CA SER A 25 7.38 -33.06 6.79
C SER A 25 6.44 -32.70 5.64
N TRP A 26 6.88 -32.83 4.39
CA TRP A 26 6.08 -32.48 3.20
C TRP A 26 4.77 -33.26 3.10
N ALA A 27 4.79 -34.55 3.49
CA ALA A 27 3.59 -35.39 3.49
C ALA A 27 2.49 -34.92 4.45
N LYS A 28 2.79 -33.96 5.33
CA LYS A 28 1.84 -33.35 6.27
C LYS A 28 1.24 -32.05 5.73
N SER A 29 1.62 -31.64 4.52
CA SER A 29 1.04 -30.46 3.87
C SER A 29 -0.40 -30.75 3.45
N ASP A 30 -1.27 -29.81 3.74
CA ASP A 30 -2.69 -29.84 3.40
C ASP A 30 -3.11 -28.61 2.55
N SER A 31 -2.11 -27.92 1.98
CA SER A 31 -2.32 -26.79 1.08
C SER A 31 -2.18 -27.20 -0.38
N GLY A 32 -2.89 -26.53 -1.28
CA GLY A 32 -2.83 -26.85 -2.70
C GLY A 32 -3.65 -25.89 -3.57
N PRO A 33 -3.65 -26.12 -4.90
CA PRO A 33 -4.39 -25.30 -5.86
C PRO A 33 -5.92 -25.47 -5.73
N GLU A 34 -6.36 -26.57 -5.16
CA GLU A 34 -7.79 -26.85 -4.95
C GLU A 34 -8.15 -26.62 -3.49
N CYS A 35 -9.27 -25.94 -3.27
CA CYS A 35 -9.80 -25.78 -1.92
C CYS A 35 -10.34 -27.14 -1.44
N PRO A 36 -9.81 -27.69 -0.32
CA PRO A 36 -10.29 -28.97 0.21
C PRO A 36 -11.69 -28.86 0.83
N TYR A 37 -12.22 -27.65 0.94
CA TYR A 37 -13.55 -27.38 1.49
C TYR A 37 -14.56 -27.21 0.34
N GLU A 38 -15.77 -27.76 0.53
CA GLU A 38 -16.91 -27.47 -0.33
C GLU A 38 -17.18 -25.95 -0.34
N LYS A 39 -17.67 -25.42 -1.47
CA LYS A 39 -17.88 -23.96 -1.67
C LYS A 39 -18.61 -23.28 -0.51
N GLU A 40 -19.53 -24.00 0.15
CA GLU A 40 -20.29 -23.47 1.30
C GLU A 40 -19.49 -23.39 2.61
N LYS A 41 -18.37 -24.12 2.69
CA LYS A 41 -17.45 -24.15 3.86
C LYS A 41 -16.09 -23.52 3.57
N CYS A 42 -15.93 -22.96 2.39
CA CYS A 42 -14.70 -22.27 2.02
C CYS A 42 -14.45 -21.13 3.02
N CYS A 43 -13.26 -21.10 3.61
CA CYS A 43 -12.87 -20.06 4.58
C CYS A 43 -12.76 -18.64 3.97
N GLY A 44 -12.97 -18.48 2.66
CA GLY A 44 -12.78 -17.20 1.96
C GLY A 44 -11.32 -16.74 1.87
N GLU A 45 -10.39 -17.52 2.45
CA GLU A 45 -8.95 -17.20 2.47
C GLU A 45 -8.19 -17.77 1.26
N CYS A 46 -8.90 -18.38 0.30
CA CYS A 46 -8.29 -18.84 -0.94
C CYS A 46 -7.83 -17.65 -1.76
N GLN A 47 -6.52 -17.47 -1.87
CA GLN A 47 -5.93 -16.40 -2.66
C GLN A 47 -5.44 -16.96 -4.01
N GLN A 48 -5.97 -16.39 -5.09
CA GLN A 48 -5.47 -16.64 -6.44
C GLN A 48 -5.32 -18.13 -6.80
N ASN A 49 -6.36 -18.91 -6.54
CA ASN A 49 -6.40 -20.35 -6.82
C ASN A 49 -5.47 -21.23 -5.99
N PHE A 50 -4.98 -20.73 -4.87
CA PHE A 50 -4.20 -21.52 -3.90
C PHE A 50 -4.84 -21.46 -2.51
N CYS A 51 -5.12 -22.62 -1.94
CA CYS A 51 -5.72 -22.74 -0.61
C CYS A 51 -4.67 -23.17 0.41
N ILE A 52 -4.56 -22.42 1.50
CA ILE A 52 -3.66 -22.73 2.61
C ILE A 52 -4.44 -23.57 3.61
N GLY A 53 -4.02 -24.84 3.78
CA GLY A 53 -4.64 -25.76 4.72
C GLY A 53 -4.36 -25.41 6.18
N PRO A 54 -5.22 -25.87 7.11
CA PRO A 54 -5.10 -25.57 8.54
C PRO A 54 -3.79 -26.05 9.18
N ASN A 55 -3.24 -27.21 8.77
CA ASN A 55 -1.96 -27.69 9.30
C ASN A 55 -0.79 -26.80 8.85
N ASP A 56 -0.80 -26.36 7.59
CA ASP A 56 0.21 -25.45 7.08
C ASP A 56 0.07 -24.07 7.72
N LYS A 57 -1.15 -23.56 7.85
CA LYS A 57 -1.43 -22.29 8.54
C LYS A 57 -0.95 -22.30 9.99
N GLN A 58 -1.19 -23.38 10.71
CA GLN A 58 -0.72 -23.53 12.09
C GLN A 58 0.81 -23.52 12.16
N LEU A 59 1.49 -24.25 11.27
CA LEU A 59 2.95 -24.24 11.20
C LEU A 59 3.51 -22.87 10.84
N MET A 60 2.92 -22.20 9.86
CA MET A 60 3.31 -20.84 9.46
C MET A 60 3.23 -19.86 10.64
N MET A 61 2.13 -19.89 11.40
CA MET A 61 1.94 -19.05 12.58
C MET A 61 2.95 -19.36 13.68
N ALA A 62 3.22 -20.63 13.94
CA ALA A 62 4.24 -21.05 14.91
C ALA A 62 5.64 -20.54 14.50
N LEU A 63 6.04 -20.71 13.23
CA LEU A 63 7.32 -20.25 12.72
C LEU A 63 7.42 -18.71 12.70
N ARG A 64 6.33 -18.01 12.35
CA ARG A 64 6.26 -16.55 12.41
C ARG A 64 6.56 -16.02 13.82
N ASN A 65 6.05 -16.69 14.84
CA ASN A 65 6.18 -16.26 16.23
C ASN A 65 7.50 -16.69 16.88
N ALA A 66 8.20 -17.68 16.31
CA ALA A 66 9.44 -18.26 16.85
C ALA A 66 10.72 -17.41 16.60
N GLY A 67 10.62 -16.30 15.87
CA GLY A 67 11.74 -15.39 15.64
C GLY A 67 12.17 -15.27 14.18
N THR A 68 13.14 -14.40 13.91
CA THR A 68 13.57 -14.01 12.55
C THR A 68 14.08 -15.16 11.71
N ASP A 69 14.86 -16.06 12.32
CA ASP A 69 15.46 -17.20 11.61
C ASP A 69 14.41 -18.21 11.15
N HIS A 70 13.31 -18.32 11.89
CA HIS A 70 12.21 -19.20 11.56
C HIS A 70 11.24 -18.61 10.53
N ARG A 71 11.21 -17.28 10.37
CA ARG A 71 10.36 -16.58 9.41
C ARG A 71 10.88 -16.60 7.98
N LYS A 72 12.06 -17.13 7.71
CA LYS A 72 12.73 -17.05 6.41
C LYS A 72 11.90 -17.60 5.24
N PHE A 73 10.96 -18.52 5.49
CA PHE A 73 10.04 -19.01 4.47
C PHE A 73 9.19 -17.89 3.84
N MET A 74 8.87 -16.84 4.61
CA MET A 74 8.11 -15.69 4.11
C MET A 74 8.84 -14.91 3.00
N ARG A 75 10.18 -15.02 2.92
CA ARG A 75 10.98 -14.39 1.87
C ARG A 75 10.81 -15.04 0.50
N MET A 76 10.15 -16.20 0.43
CA MET A 76 9.80 -16.89 -0.81
C MET A 76 8.46 -16.41 -1.38
N ILE A 77 7.73 -15.58 -0.64
CA ILE A 77 6.47 -15.00 -1.06
C ILE A 77 6.75 -13.65 -1.71
N THR A 78 6.31 -13.47 -2.95
CA THR A 78 6.41 -12.22 -3.69
C THR A 78 5.03 -11.59 -3.78
N VAL A 79 4.95 -10.30 -3.49
CA VAL A 79 3.72 -9.52 -3.58
C VAL A 79 3.90 -8.46 -4.65
N TYR A 80 3.03 -8.46 -5.65
CA TYR A 80 2.89 -7.39 -6.65
C TYR A 80 1.66 -6.56 -6.29
N LEU A 81 1.81 -5.25 -6.35
CA LEU A 81 0.70 -4.36 -6.04
C LEU A 81 0.94 -2.96 -6.60
N ASP A 82 -0.13 -2.22 -6.83
CA ASP A 82 -0.08 -0.81 -7.17
C ASP A 82 -0.40 0.01 -5.92
N ILE A 83 0.44 1.01 -5.65
CA ILE A 83 0.24 1.93 -4.54
C ILE A 83 0.12 3.36 -5.07
N THR A 84 -0.98 4.01 -4.76
CA THR A 84 -1.13 5.46 -4.88
C THR A 84 -1.04 6.07 -3.51
N ALA A 85 -0.06 6.96 -3.31
CA ALA A 85 0.19 7.58 -2.01
C ALA A 85 0.77 8.98 -2.16
N PRO A 86 0.61 9.85 -1.15
CA PRO A 86 1.27 11.15 -1.10
C PRO A 86 2.81 11.00 -1.12
N LEU A 87 3.49 12.02 -1.63
CA LEU A 87 4.94 11.99 -1.80
C LEU A 87 5.69 11.78 -0.47
N TYR A 88 5.20 12.34 0.62
CA TYR A 88 5.80 12.15 1.95
C TYR A 88 5.73 10.70 2.42
N TRP A 89 4.65 9.96 2.07
CA TRP A 89 4.52 8.54 2.37
C TRP A 89 5.60 7.73 1.64
N TRP A 90 5.85 8.03 0.36
CA TRP A 90 6.89 7.36 -0.42
C TRP A 90 8.29 7.59 0.15
N LYS A 91 8.58 8.79 0.63
CA LYS A 91 9.86 9.08 1.29
C LYS A 91 10.06 8.25 2.54
N GLU A 92 9.02 8.06 3.34
CA GLU A 92 9.08 7.21 4.53
C GLU A 92 9.19 5.73 4.14
N PHE A 93 8.39 5.27 3.18
CA PHE A 93 8.43 3.89 2.69
C PHE A 93 9.81 3.51 2.16
N ASP A 94 10.50 4.40 1.47
CA ASP A 94 11.84 4.18 0.91
C ASP A 94 12.88 3.84 1.98
N THR A 95 12.68 4.24 3.23
CA THR A 95 13.60 3.92 4.34
C THR A 95 13.45 2.49 4.83
N TYR A 96 12.28 1.86 4.62
CA TYR A 96 11.95 0.52 5.11
C TYR A 96 11.96 -0.55 4.03
N LYS A 97 12.01 -0.19 2.77
CA LYS A 97 11.96 -1.15 1.66
C LYS A 97 13.22 -2.02 1.59
N VAL A 98 13.14 -3.21 2.11
CA VAL A 98 14.17 -4.24 1.96
C VAL A 98 13.64 -5.31 1.02
N GLY A 99 14.38 -5.61 -0.07
CA GLY A 99 13.96 -6.59 -1.07
C GLY A 99 12.74 -6.14 -1.89
N THR A 100 12.50 -4.82 -1.99
CA THR A 100 11.41 -4.24 -2.76
C THR A 100 11.94 -3.54 -3.99
N VAL A 101 11.31 -3.75 -5.14
CA VAL A 101 11.56 -3.02 -6.38
C VAL A 101 10.34 -2.16 -6.69
N ALA A 102 10.54 -0.86 -6.89
CA ALA A 102 9.48 0.06 -7.22
C ALA A 102 9.69 0.66 -8.61
N ASN A 103 8.64 0.60 -9.44
CA ASN A 103 8.55 1.35 -10.67
C ASN A 103 7.52 2.46 -10.47
N SER A 104 7.92 3.71 -10.59
CA SER A 104 7.05 4.85 -10.37
C SER A 104 6.72 5.57 -11.69
N CYS A 105 5.55 6.22 -11.73
CA CYS A 105 5.28 7.24 -12.73
C CYS A 105 6.31 8.37 -12.63
N SER A 106 6.90 8.76 -13.75
CA SER A 106 7.84 9.88 -13.78
C SER A 106 7.10 11.19 -13.50
N THR A 107 7.32 11.78 -12.34
CA THR A 107 6.79 13.12 -12.03
C THR A 107 7.38 14.17 -12.98
N MET A 108 8.64 14.01 -13.38
CA MET A 108 9.33 14.95 -14.28
C MET A 108 8.66 15.04 -15.67
N HIS A 109 8.15 13.91 -16.19
CA HIS A 109 7.54 13.87 -17.53
C HIS A 109 6.01 13.99 -17.50
N LYS A 110 5.38 13.70 -16.36
CA LYS A 110 3.94 13.53 -16.25
C LYS A 110 3.23 14.58 -15.38
N ILE A 111 3.98 15.36 -14.62
CA ILE A 111 3.40 16.33 -13.68
C ILE A 111 2.52 17.39 -14.38
N ALA A 112 2.89 17.78 -15.61
CA ALA A 112 2.15 18.77 -16.38
C ALA A 112 1.05 18.17 -17.29
N GLU A 113 0.89 16.84 -17.34
CA GLU A 113 -0.04 16.18 -18.26
C GLU A 113 -1.51 16.47 -17.92
N LYS A 114 -1.82 16.53 -16.63
CA LYS A 114 -3.19 16.79 -16.14
C LYS A 114 -3.25 18.10 -15.36
N GLU A 115 -4.45 18.66 -15.28
CA GLU A 115 -4.70 19.80 -14.39
C GLU A 115 -4.58 19.37 -12.92
N PHE A 116 -4.05 20.28 -12.10
CA PHE A 116 -4.01 20.11 -10.66
C PHE A 116 -5.41 20.32 -10.06
N THR A 117 -5.81 19.39 -9.20
CA THR A 117 -7.06 19.43 -8.44
C THR A 117 -6.77 19.27 -6.94
N LEU A 118 -7.76 19.50 -6.09
CA LEU A 118 -7.63 19.26 -4.64
C LEU A 118 -7.23 17.82 -4.32
N GLU A 119 -7.64 16.84 -5.12
CA GLU A 119 -7.31 15.43 -4.92
C GLU A 119 -5.82 15.13 -5.03
N ASN A 120 -5.04 16.01 -5.67
CA ASN A 120 -3.60 15.88 -5.77
C ASN A 120 -2.85 16.32 -4.51
N PHE A 121 -3.56 16.87 -3.52
CA PHE A 121 -2.98 17.42 -2.29
C PHE A 121 -3.60 16.75 -1.05
N SER A 122 -2.80 16.54 -0.02
CA SER A 122 -3.29 16.17 1.30
C SER A 122 -3.82 17.44 1.98
N CYS A 123 -5.13 17.59 1.98
CA CYS A 123 -5.80 18.79 2.47
C CYS A 123 -6.91 18.51 3.50
N GLU A 124 -7.02 17.29 3.96
CA GLU A 124 -8.07 16.81 4.86
C GLU A 124 -8.08 17.54 6.21
N HIS A 125 -6.93 18.10 6.60
CA HIS A 125 -6.78 18.84 7.86
C HIS A 125 -6.83 20.36 7.69
N LEU A 126 -7.03 20.84 6.47
CA LEU A 126 -7.10 22.28 6.23
C LEU A 126 -8.46 22.84 6.62
N LEU A 127 -8.43 23.90 7.42
CA LEU A 127 -9.65 24.58 7.82
C LEU A 127 -10.31 25.30 6.61
N SER A 128 -11.60 25.04 6.43
CA SER A 128 -12.44 25.75 5.44
C SER A 128 -13.05 27.04 5.99
N TYR A 129 -12.99 27.23 7.31
CA TYR A 129 -13.42 28.43 8.02
C TYR A 129 -12.50 28.67 9.22
N TRP A 130 -12.38 29.92 9.62
CA TRP A 130 -11.76 30.26 10.89
C TRP A 130 -12.82 30.03 11.97
N GLY A 131 -12.78 28.92 12.67
CA GLY A 131 -13.69 28.61 13.77
C GLY A 131 -13.56 29.60 14.93
N GLU A 132 -14.21 29.31 16.08
CA GLU A 132 -14.08 30.10 17.32
C GLU A 132 -12.69 29.97 17.98
N GLU A 133 -11.77 29.24 17.39
CA GLU A 133 -10.39 29.21 17.84
C GLU A 133 -9.83 30.64 17.83
N LYS A 134 -9.19 31.01 18.93
CA LYS A 134 -8.58 32.32 19.16
C LYS A 134 -7.44 32.58 18.15
N VAL A 135 -7.83 32.84 16.93
CA VAL A 135 -6.94 33.41 15.92
C VAL A 135 -6.45 34.73 16.49
N ASN A 136 -5.14 34.96 16.49
CA ASN A 136 -4.57 36.18 17.05
C ASN A 136 -5.29 37.41 16.47
N PRO A 137 -6.02 38.19 17.27
CA PRO A 137 -6.84 39.27 16.76
C PRO A 137 -6.04 40.40 16.09
N THR A 138 -4.72 40.39 16.24
CA THR A 138 -3.82 41.34 15.60
C THR A 138 -3.47 40.99 14.16
N ILE A 139 -3.77 39.77 13.72
CA ILE A 139 -3.43 39.29 12.37
C ILE A 139 -4.72 39.21 11.56
N ILE A 140 -4.83 39.98 10.49
CA ILE A 140 -5.90 39.87 9.52
C ILE A 140 -5.56 38.72 8.59
N TYR A 141 -6.34 37.66 8.68
CA TYR A 141 -6.22 36.50 7.77
C TYR A 141 -7.17 36.74 6.57
N PRO A 142 -6.65 37.06 5.39
CA PRO A 142 -7.50 37.46 4.25
C PRO A 142 -8.28 36.26 3.66
N CYS A 143 -7.83 35.05 3.90
CA CYS A 143 -8.51 33.85 3.43
C CYS A 143 -8.20 32.66 4.35
N THR A 144 -9.05 31.63 4.34
CA THR A 144 -8.82 30.39 5.07
C THR A 144 -7.71 29.54 4.43
N PRO A 145 -7.08 28.61 5.15
CA PRO A 145 -6.11 27.69 4.57
C PRO A 145 -6.62 26.96 3.32
N MET A 146 -7.86 26.51 3.32
CA MET A 146 -8.48 25.86 2.17
C MET A 146 -8.67 26.83 0.98
N GLN A 147 -9.10 28.08 1.24
CA GLN A 147 -9.18 29.08 0.19
C GLN A 147 -7.81 29.40 -0.41
N HIS A 148 -6.77 29.48 0.44
CA HIS A 148 -5.41 29.73 -0.02
C HIS A 148 -4.89 28.58 -0.90
N LEU A 149 -5.16 27.32 -0.52
CA LEU A 149 -4.81 26.17 -1.35
C LEU A 149 -5.51 26.23 -2.72
N ASN A 150 -6.81 26.56 -2.75
CA ASN A 150 -7.54 26.68 -4.01
C ASN A 150 -6.96 27.77 -4.93
N GLN A 151 -6.56 28.90 -4.37
CA GLN A 151 -5.88 29.96 -5.13
C GLN A 151 -4.53 29.47 -5.67
N THR A 152 -3.77 28.74 -4.85
CA THR A 152 -2.48 28.14 -5.25
C THR A 152 -2.67 27.16 -6.40
N ILE A 153 -3.68 26.29 -6.35
CA ILE A 153 -4.01 25.35 -7.43
C ILE A 153 -4.35 26.09 -8.73
N ALA A 154 -5.14 27.17 -8.64
CA ALA A 154 -5.45 27.99 -9.80
C ALA A 154 -4.19 28.60 -10.44
N CYS A 155 -3.29 29.14 -9.62
CA CYS A 155 -2.00 29.66 -10.08
C CYS A 155 -1.13 28.57 -10.72
N LEU A 156 -1.05 27.36 -10.12
CA LEU A 156 -0.32 26.25 -10.69
C LEU A 156 -0.85 25.84 -12.06
N ASN A 157 -2.17 25.84 -12.24
CA ASN A 157 -2.78 25.53 -13.54
C ASN A 157 -2.49 26.59 -14.61
N VAL A 158 -2.40 27.86 -14.23
CA VAL A 158 -1.94 28.93 -15.15
C VAL A 158 -0.48 28.69 -15.54
N CYS A 159 0.39 28.40 -14.59
CA CYS A 159 1.80 28.08 -14.89
C CYS A 159 1.94 26.83 -15.78
N ARG A 160 1.13 25.79 -15.50
CA ARG A 160 1.08 24.58 -16.32
C ARG A 160 0.74 24.88 -17.78
N LYS A 161 -0.28 25.70 -18.04
CA LYS A 161 -0.66 26.08 -19.41
C LYS A 161 0.50 26.75 -20.14
N LYS A 162 1.17 27.71 -19.50
CA LYS A 162 2.34 28.38 -20.07
C LYS A 162 3.53 27.46 -20.31
N TYR A 163 3.68 26.41 -19.52
CA TYR A 163 4.75 25.41 -19.69
C TYR A 163 4.50 24.50 -20.90
N LEU A 164 3.24 24.26 -21.25
CA LEU A 164 2.83 23.40 -22.37
C LEU A 164 2.77 24.13 -23.71
N GLU A 165 2.74 25.48 -23.72
CA GLU A 165 2.86 26.34 -24.91
C GLU A 165 4.32 26.40 -25.41
#